data_490d11938ad010f43cbce5a4244cbcfd
#
_entry.id   490d11938ad010f43cbce5a4244cbcfd
#
_cell.length_a   1.000
_cell.length_b   1.000
_cell.length_c   1.000
_cell.angle_alpha   90.00
_cell.angle_beta   90.00
_cell.angle_gamma   90.00
#
_symmetry.space_group_name_H-M   'P 1'
#
loop_
_entity.id
_entity.type
_entity.pdbx_description
1 polymer ?
#
loop_
_entity_poly.entity_id
_entity_poly.type
_entity_poly.pdbx_seq_one_letter_code
_entity_poly.pdbx_strand_id
1 'polypeptide(L)' 'MHRFQESIFGQPYLFEVAAVAKDRWRACIVRIPGVPTALMPFYGPTPDEAADRLRQWLTRAHAQASYGVRRV' A
#
# COMPACT_ATOMS: atom_id res chain seq x y z
N MET A 1 7.54 9.47 -11.15
CA MET A 1 6.91 8.19 -10.76
C MET A 1 7.95 7.25 -10.21
N HIS A 2 7.69 6.75 -9.04
CA HIS A 2 8.61 5.82 -8.39
C HIS A 2 7.90 4.51 -8.12
N ARG A 3 8.60 3.41 -8.36
CA ARG A 3 8.11 2.07 -8.04
C ARG A 3 9.12 1.38 -7.17
N PHE A 4 8.66 0.74 -6.10
CA PHE A 4 9.54 -0.02 -5.24
C PHE A 4 8.77 -1.16 -4.58
N GLN A 5 9.51 -2.17 -4.19
CA GLN A 5 8.93 -3.36 -3.59
C GLN A 5 9.03 -3.26 -2.08
N GLU A 6 7.92 -3.57 -1.41
CA GLU A 6 7.84 -3.62 0.03
C GLU A 6 7.36 -4.99 0.47
N SER A 7 7.91 -5.48 1.55
CA SER A 7 7.47 -6.72 2.14
C SER A 7 6.65 -6.42 3.38
N ILE A 8 5.40 -6.86 3.39
CA ILE A 8 4.48 -6.66 4.51
C ILE A 8 4.03 -8.03 4.98
N PHE A 9 4.43 -8.41 6.19
CA PHE A 9 4.13 -9.75 6.74
C PHE A 9 4.54 -10.86 5.78
N GLY A 10 5.72 -10.72 5.18
CA GLY A 10 6.24 -11.72 4.26
C GLY A 10 5.64 -11.69 2.88
N GLN A 11 4.68 -10.82 2.61
CA GLN A 11 4.08 -10.68 1.29
C GLN A 11 4.73 -9.53 0.52
N PRO A 12 5.19 -9.78 -0.70
CA PRO A 12 5.77 -8.71 -1.50
C PRO A 12 4.66 -7.88 -2.16
N TYR A 13 4.82 -6.57 -2.10
CA TYR A 13 3.92 -5.64 -2.74
C TYR A 13 4.74 -4.66 -3.58
N LEU A 14 4.23 -4.32 -4.73
CA LEU A 14 4.86 -3.30 -5.56
C LEU A 14 4.07 -2.01 -5.39
N PHE A 15 4.74 -1.01 -4.84
CA PHE A 15 4.15 0.30 -4.61
C PHE A 15 4.50 1.22 -5.78
N GLU A 16 3.54 2.00 -6.19
CA GLU A 16 3.77 3.05 -7.17
C GLU A 16 3.42 4.39 -6.53
N VAL A 17 4.36 5.32 -6.56
CA VAL A 17 4.18 6.64 -5.95
C VAL A 17 4.43 7.68 -7.03
N ALA A 18 3.47 8.55 -7.21
CA ALA A 18 3.53 9.57 -8.26
C ALA A 18 3.05 10.92 -7.74
N ALA A 19 3.66 11.98 -8.24
CA ALA A 19 3.20 13.32 -7.94
C ALA A 19 1.91 13.57 -8.70
N VAL A 20 0.88 14.04 -8.02
CA VAL A 20 -0.39 14.40 -8.64
C VAL A 20 -0.61 15.89 -8.65
N ALA A 21 0.10 16.62 -7.81
CA ALA A 21 0.10 18.07 -7.75
C ALA A 21 1.34 18.51 -7.01
N LYS A 22 1.56 19.81 -6.94
CA LYS A 22 2.62 20.34 -6.11
C LYS A 22 2.35 19.96 -4.65
N ASP A 23 3.34 19.40 -4.00
CA ASP A 23 3.24 18.96 -2.60
C ASP A 23 2.11 17.95 -2.37
N ARG A 24 1.79 17.17 -3.40
CA ARG A 24 0.80 16.11 -3.24
C ARG A 24 1.22 14.89 -4.03
N TRP A 25 1.38 13.78 -3.34
CA TRP A 25 1.80 12.52 -3.91
C TRP A 25 0.75 11.46 -3.65
N ARG A 26 0.63 10.55 -4.60
CA ARG A 26 -0.30 9.44 -4.51
C ARG A 26 0.48 8.15 -4.47
N ALA A 27 0.17 7.30 -3.50
CA ALA A 27 0.75 5.96 -3.41
C ALA A 27 -0.35 4.93 -3.62
N CYS A 28 -0.07 3.93 -4.44
CA CYS A 28 -1.01 2.85 -4.67
C CYS A 28 -0.23 1.56 -4.90
N ILE A 29 -0.94 0.44 -4.79
CA ILE A 29 -0.37 -0.87 -5.06
C ILE A 29 -0.53 -1.15 -6.54
N VAL A 30 0.56 -1.53 -7.19
CA VAL A 30 0.49 -1.99 -8.55
C VAL A 30 -0.18 -3.37 -8.53
N ARG A 31 -1.07 -3.60 -9.46
CA ARG A 31 -1.86 -4.82 -9.50
C ARG A 31 -0.97 -6.06 -9.52
N ILE A 32 -1.31 -7.00 -8.67
CA ILE A 32 -0.65 -8.31 -8.64
C ILE A 32 -1.50 -9.26 -9.46
N PRO A 33 -0.94 -9.92 -10.48
CA PRO A 33 -1.71 -10.85 -11.30
C PRO A 33 -2.37 -11.93 -10.45
N GLY A 34 -3.64 -12.18 -10.72
CA GLY A 34 -4.38 -13.21 -10.03
C GLY A 34 -4.97 -12.81 -8.69
N VAL A 35 -4.68 -11.62 -8.22
CA VAL A 35 -5.21 -11.11 -6.96
C VAL A 35 -6.09 -9.91 -7.25
N PRO A 36 -7.39 -9.97 -6.92
CA PRO A 36 -8.21 -8.78 -7.04
C PRO A 36 -7.77 -7.77 -6.00
N THR A 37 -7.28 -6.63 -6.45
CA THR A 37 -6.87 -5.57 -5.55
C THR A 37 -7.86 -4.43 -5.64
N ALA A 38 -8.43 -4.09 -4.50
CA ALA A 38 -9.12 -2.82 -4.38
C ALA A 38 -8.04 -1.76 -4.27
N LEU A 39 -7.91 -0.97 -5.31
CA LEU A 39 -6.88 0.05 -5.33
C LEU A 39 -7.41 1.28 -4.64
N MET A 40 -7.04 1.41 -3.37
CA MET A 40 -7.30 2.64 -2.63
C MET A 40 -6.03 3.46 -2.65
N PRO A 41 -6.04 4.60 -3.34
CA PRO A 41 -4.87 5.45 -3.32
C PRO A 41 -4.74 6.19 -2.00
N PHE A 42 -3.52 6.39 -1.57
CA PHE A 42 -3.21 7.15 -0.37
C PHE A 42 -2.40 8.37 -0.77
N TYR A 43 -2.67 9.49 -0.13
CA TYR A 43 -2.07 10.76 -0.50
C TYR A 43 -1.25 11.32 0.63
N GLY A 44 -0.23 12.07 0.30
CA GLY A 44 0.61 12.76 1.26
C GLY A 44 1.37 13.90 0.60
N PRO A 45 1.92 14.82 1.40
CA PRO A 45 2.68 15.95 0.85
C PRO A 45 4.04 15.56 0.29
N THR A 46 4.56 14.39 0.65
CA THR A 46 5.82 13.87 0.14
C THR A 46 5.61 12.44 -0.30
N PRO A 47 6.48 11.92 -1.19
CA PRO A 47 6.38 10.52 -1.59
C PRO A 47 6.51 9.57 -0.42
N ASP A 48 7.38 9.87 0.54
CA ASP A 48 7.57 9.02 1.71
C ASP A 48 6.32 8.94 2.56
N GLU A 49 5.65 10.06 2.77
CA GLU A 49 4.43 10.07 3.57
C GLU A 49 3.28 9.35 2.89
N ALA A 50 3.16 9.50 1.57
CA ALA A 50 2.14 8.79 0.82
C ALA A 50 2.37 7.27 0.92
N ALA A 51 3.61 6.84 0.72
CA ALA A 51 3.96 5.42 0.82
C ALA A 51 3.74 4.90 2.23
N ASP A 52 4.04 5.70 3.24
CA ASP A 52 3.88 5.33 4.63
C ASP A 52 2.42 5.07 4.98
N ARG A 53 1.53 5.91 4.50
CA ARG A 53 0.10 5.73 4.74
C ARG A 53 -0.40 4.43 4.14
N LEU A 54 0.06 4.10 2.94
CA LEU A 54 -0.29 2.85 2.30
C LEU A 54 0.27 1.67 3.08
N ARG A 55 1.52 1.77 3.52
CA ARG A 55 2.16 0.72 4.31
C ARG A 55 1.41 0.47 5.61
N GLN A 56 1.02 1.52 6.29
CA GLN A 56 0.27 1.40 7.53
C GLN A 56 -1.08 0.75 7.32
N TRP A 57 -1.76 1.10 6.24
CA TRP A 57 -3.04 0.49 5.92
C TRP A 57 -2.89 -1.01 5.66
N LEU A 58 -1.88 -1.39 4.89
CA LEU A 58 -1.62 -2.81 4.61
C LEU A 58 -1.28 -3.57 5.87
N THR A 59 -0.46 -2.99 6.73
CA THR A 59 -0.10 -3.62 7.99
C THR A 59 -1.34 -3.87 8.84
N ARG A 60 -2.21 -2.89 8.91
CA ARG A 60 -3.44 -3.00 9.69
C ARG A 60 -4.39 -4.03 9.08
N ALA A 61 -4.51 -4.02 7.77
CA ALA A 61 -5.38 -4.97 7.08
C ALA A 61 -4.92 -6.41 7.30
N HIS A 62 -3.62 -6.64 7.22
CA HIS A 62 -3.07 -7.98 7.46
C HIS A 62 -3.28 -8.42 8.90
N ALA A 63 -3.10 -7.52 9.84
CA ALA A 63 -3.30 -7.83 11.25
C ALA A 63 -4.75 -8.24 11.49
N GLN A 64 -5.70 -7.52 10.91
CA GLN A 64 -7.11 -7.84 11.06
C GLN A 64 -7.46 -9.17 10.40
N ALA A 65 -6.93 -9.42 9.23
CA ALA A 65 -7.18 -10.67 8.52
C ALA A 65 -6.64 -11.86 9.31
N SER A 66 -5.43 -11.75 9.82
CA SER A 66 -4.84 -12.81 10.64
C SER A 66 -5.66 -13.07 11.89
N TYR A 67 -6.10 -12.00 12.52
CA TYR A 67 -6.91 -12.12 13.73
C TYR A 67 -8.21 -12.83 13.44
N GLY A 68 -8.86 -12.48 12.33
CA GLY A 68 -10.09 -13.12 11.93
C GLY A 68 -9.92 -14.60 11.63
N VAL A 69 -8.86 -14.96 10.95
CA VAL A 69 -8.56 -16.35 10.63
C VAL A 69 -8.35 -17.18 11.89
N ARG A 70 -7.70 -16.59 12.87
CA ARG A 70 -7.37 -17.32 14.08
C ARG A 70 -8.57 -17.62 14.96
N ARG A 71 -9.69 -17.02 14.67
CA ARG A 71 -10.89 -17.22 15.45
C ARG A 71 -11.60 -18.53 15.12
N VAL A 72 -11.24 -19.17 14.09
CA VAL A 72 -11.88 -20.41 13.66
C VAL A 72 -11.65 -21.56 14.62
#